data_d1a0ef90c68030f73431ec06767c8644
#
_entry.id   d1a0ef90c68030f73431ec06767c8644
#
_cell.length_a   1.000
_cell.length_b   1.000
_cell.length_c   1.000
_cell.angle_alpha   90.00
_cell.angle_beta   90.00
_cell.angle_gamma   90.00
#
_symmetry.space_group_name_H-M   'P 1'
#
loop_
_entity.id
_entity.type
_entity.pdbx_description
1 polymer ?
#
loop_
_entity_poly.entity_id
_entity_poly.type
_entity_poly.pdbx_seq_one_letter_code
_entity_poly.pdbx_strand_id
1 'polypeptide(L)'
;MSGRAAFDVDLARTLIDRKRTLPGATLPILHDLLEQFGYIDGAAIPLIADALNISRAEALGVLSFYHDFRRSPVDGRVLKLCRAESCQAMGCEELVSHLAVRHGVTVDGLDEGSGIRVESVYCLGNCALSPAALIDGEPIGRLDRDRLDAIVAGAQRTTQ
;
A
#
# COMPACT_ATOMS: atom_id res chain seq x y z
N MET A 1 -7.09 -11.99 9.11
CA MET A 1 -5.73 -12.52 9.29
C MET A 1 -5.09 -12.64 7.91
N SER A 2 -4.51 -11.56 7.40
CA SER A 2 -3.69 -11.63 6.18
C SER A 2 -2.23 -11.54 6.61
N GLY A 3 -1.72 -12.61 7.20
CA GLY A 3 -0.30 -12.80 7.39
C GLY A 3 0.31 -13.01 6.02
N ARG A 4 0.79 -11.92 5.39
CA ARG A 4 1.55 -12.03 4.16
C ARG A 4 2.81 -12.85 4.46
N ALA A 5 3.11 -13.79 3.58
CA ALA A 5 4.25 -14.68 3.74
C ALA A 5 5.57 -13.88 3.78
N ALA A 6 6.51 -14.32 4.62
CA ALA A 6 7.88 -13.83 4.53
C ALA A 6 8.41 -14.02 3.10
N PHE A 7 9.35 -13.17 2.68
CA PHE A 7 9.90 -13.26 1.33
C PHE A 7 10.53 -14.65 1.10
N ASP A 8 10.09 -15.29 0.05
CA ASP A 8 10.56 -16.60 -0.40
C ASP A 8 11.14 -16.48 -1.82
N VAL A 9 12.41 -16.84 -1.99
CA VAL A 9 13.15 -16.68 -3.25
C VAL A 9 12.60 -17.57 -4.35
N ASP A 10 12.18 -18.80 -4.03
CA ASP A 10 11.72 -19.77 -5.04
C ASP A 10 10.31 -19.39 -5.51
N LEU A 11 9.46 -18.95 -4.60
CA LEU A 11 8.16 -18.38 -4.96
C LEU A 11 8.31 -17.10 -5.78
N ALA A 12 9.24 -16.22 -5.41
CA ALA A 12 9.54 -15.01 -6.19
C ALA A 12 9.99 -15.34 -7.62
N ARG A 13 10.88 -16.32 -7.79
CA ARG A 13 11.29 -16.82 -9.13
C ARG A 13 10.10 -17.33 -9.93
N THR A 14 9.22 -18.09 -9.30
CA THR A 14 8.01 -18.61 -9.95
C THR A 14 7.10 -17.49 -10.46
N LEU A 15 6.90 -16.44 -9.66
CA LEU A 15 6.09 -15.28 -10.04
C LEU A 15 6.74 -14.49 -11.19
N ILE A 16 8.06 -14.29 -11.14
CA ILE A 16 8.83 -13.62 -12.19
C ILE A 16 8.73 -14.39 -13.51
N ASP A 17 8.94 -15.71 -13.48
CA ASP A 17 8.94 -16.55 -14.68
C ASP A 17 7.60 -16.57 -15.39
N ARG A 18 6.49 -16.47 -14.67
CA ARG A 18 5.14 -16.41 -15.27
C ARG A 18 4.94 -15.19 -16.17
N LYS A 19 5.64 -14.10 -15.91
CA LYS A 19 5.41 -12.80 -16.58
C LYS A 19 6.60 -12.30 -17.39
N ARG A 20 7.78 -12.92 -17.30
CA ARG A 20 9.02 -12.44 -17.96
C ARG A 20 8.92 -12.25 -19.46
N THR A 21 7.98 -12.91 -20.12
CA THR A 21 7.78 -12.80 -21.58
C THR A 21 6.82 -11.69 -21.99
N LEU A 22 6.19 -11.01 -21.02
CA LEU A 22 5.27 -9.91 -21.32
C LEU A 22 6.04 -8.67 -21.78
N PRO A 23 5.50 -7.87 -22.70
CA PRO A 23 6.04 -6.54 -22.99
C PRO A 23 5.98 -5.68 -21.72
N GLY A 24 7.10 -5.04 -21.34
CA GLY A 24 7.17 -4.22 -20.13
C GLY A 24 6.98 -5.00 -18.82
N ALA A 25 7.46 -6.23 -18.76
CA ALA A 25 7.24 -7.20 -17.69
C ALA A 25 7.58 -6.71 -16.27
N THR A 26 8.45 -5.70 -16.12
CA THR A 26 8.92 -5.21 -14.81
C THR A 26 7.77 -4.80 -13.90
N LEU A 27 6.83 -3.98 -14.37
CA LEU A 27 5.68 -3.53 -13.55
C LEU A 27 4.73 -4.67 -13.18
N PRO A 28 4.27 -5.51 -14.13
CA PRO A 28 3.46 -6.68 -13.78
C PRO A 28 4.11 -7.63 -12.78
N ILE A 29 5.43 -7.82 -12.85
CA ILE A 29 6.18 -8.65 -11.89
C ILE A 29 6.19 -7.99 -10.52
N LEU A 30 6.50 -6.69 -10.44
CA LEU A 30 6.51 -5.95 -9.17
C LEU A 30 5.12 -5.96 -8.49
N HIS A 31 4.03 -5.87 -9.26
CA HIS A 31 2.67 -6.01 -8.73
C HIS A 31 2.40 -7.38 -8.13
N ASP A 32 2.78 -8.47 -8.81
CA ASP A 32 2.59 -9.83 -8.27
C ASP A 32 3.40 -10.05 -6.99
N LEU A 33 4.64 -9.56 -6.95
CA LEU A 33 5.48 -9.64 -5.76
C LEU A 33 4.88 -8.83 -4.59
N LEU A 34 4.39 -7.61 -4.87
CA LEU A 34 3.73 -6.78 -3.87
C LEU A 34 2.45 -7.43 -3.34
N GLU A 35 1.64 -8.02 -4.22
CA GLU A 35 0.41 -8.73 -3.83
C GLU A 35 0.71 -9.94 -2.96
N GLN A 36 1.72 -10.72 -3.33
CA GLN A 36 2.10 -11.94 -2.62
C GLN A 36 2.74 -11.66 -1.25
N PHE A 37 3.72 -10.76 -1.20
CA PHE A 37 4.55 -10.54 -0.01
C PHE A 37 4.16 -9.27 0.76
N GLY A 38 3.42 -8.34 0.13
CA GLY A 38 3.06 -7.05 0.71
C GLY A 38 4.15 -5.99 0.64
N TYR A 39 5.34 -6.35 0.16
CA TYR A 39 6.48 -5.46 -0.09
C TYR A 39 7.39 -6.09 -1.13
N ILE A 40 8.33 -5.31 -1.67
CA ILE A 40 9.36 -5.77 -2.59
C ILE A 40 10.67 -5.90 -1.84
N ASP A 41 11.07 -7.12 -1.55
CA ASP A 41 12.37 -7.39 -0.92
C ASP A 41 13.52 -7.02 -1.86
N GLY A 42 14.61 -6.48 -1.31
CA GLY A 42 15.79 -6.13 -2.08
C GLY A 42 16.42 -7.32 -2.82
N ALA A 43 16.24 -8.54 -2.31
CA ALA A 43 16.69 -9.76 -2.96
C ALA A 43 15.91 -10.10 -4.25
N ALA A 44 14.73 -9.50 -4.47
CA ALA A 44 13.99 -9.66 -5.72
C ALA A 44 14.63 -8.91 -6.89
N ILE A 45 15.38 -7.83 -6.64
CA ILE A 45 15.96 -6.98 -7.69
C ILE A 45 16.92 -7.75 -8.60
N PRO A 46 17.93 -8.48 -8.09
CA PRO A 46 18.78 -9.29 -8.96
C PRO A 46 17.99 -10.37 -9.71
N LEU A 47 16.96 -10.97 -9.12
CA LEU A 47 16.15 -12.00 -9.79
C LEU A 47 15.38 -11.42 -10.98
N ILE A 48 14.80 -10.23 -10.83
CA ILE A 48 14.11 -9.51 -11.91
C ILE A 48 15.11 -9.11 -13.01
N ALA A 49 16.25 -8.54 -12.62
CA ALA A 49 17.29 -8.11 -13.55
C ALA A 49 17.79 -9.27 -14.43
N ASP A 50 18.10 -10.42 -13.82
CA ASP A 50 18.57 -11.61 -14.51
C ASP A 50 17.48 -12.19 -15.44
N ALA A 51 16.21 -12.27 -14.96
CA ALA A 51 15.11 -12.85 -15.73
C ALA A 51 14.71 -12.00 -16.95
N LEU A 52 14.83 -10.68 -16.84
CA LEU A 52 14.47 -9.74 -17.92
C LEU A 52 15.67 -9.28 -18.76
N ASN A 53 16.89 -9.72 -18.44
CA ASN A 53 18.11 -9.28 -19.08
C ASN A 53 18.27 -7.74 -19.08
N ILE A 54 18.02 -7.13 -17.93
CA ILE A 54 18.22 -5.70 -17.67
C ILE A 54 19.23 -5.52 -16.54
N SER A 55 19.74 -4.30 -16.36
CA SER A 55 20.61 -4.01 -15.23
C SER A 55 19.82 -3.94 -13.90
N ARG A 56 20.51 -4.21 -12.79
CA ARG A 56 19.93 -4.01 -11.45
C ARG A 56 19.53 -2.55 -11.23
N ALA A 57 20.26 -1.60 -11.82
CA ALA A 57 19.94 -0.18 -11.73
C ALA A 57 18.63 0.16 -12.43
N GLU A 58 18.35 -0.42 -13.59
CA GLU A 58 17.07 -0.27 -14.30
C GLU A 58 15.92 -0.84 -13.48
N ALA A 59 16.05 -2.07 -12.97
CA ALA A 59 15.03 -2.70 -12.12
C ALA A 59 14.76 -1.86 -10.86
N LEU A 60 15.80 -1.38 -10.19
CA LEU A 60 15.70 -0.52 -9.02
C LEU A 60 15.11 0.86 -9.37
N GLY A 61 15.44 1.41 -10.54
CA GLY A 61 14.88 2.66 -11.05
C GLY A 61 13.36 2.60 -11.17
N VAL A 62 12.83 1.52 -11.75
CA VAL A 62 11.37 1.29 -11.83
C VAL A 62 10.77 1.17 -10.44
N LEU A 63 11.35 0.36 -9.56
CA LEU A 63 10.88 0.18 -8.18
C LEU A 63 10.83 1.50 -7.41
N SER A 64 11.84 2.35 -7.55
CA SER A 64 11.93 3.62 -6.81
C SER A 64 11.05 4.72 -7.37
N PHE A 65 10.71 4.66 -8.67
CA PHE A 65 9.83 5.63 -9.31
C PHE A 65 8.37 5.52 -8.84
N TYR A 66 7.90 4.30 -8.61
CA TYR A 66 6.52 4.05 -8.16
C TYR A 66 6.47 3.90 -6.64
N HIS A 67 6.00 4.92 -5.95
CA HIS A 67 5.96 4.97 -4.47
C HIS A 67 5.02 3.93 -3.84
N ASP A 68 4.09 3.37 -4.61
CA ASP A 68 3.22 2.28 -4.16
C ASP A 68 3.97 0.95 -3.92
N PHE A 69 5.16 0.78 -4.53
CA PHE A 69 6.00 -0.39 -4.29
C PHE A 69 6.80 -0.23 -3.00
N ARG A 70 6.25 -0.71 -1.91
CA ARG A 70 6.93 -0.69 -0.60
C ARG A 70 8.15 -1.60 -0.61
N ARG A 71 9.20 -1.18 0.09
CA ARG A 71 10.47 -1.91 0.23
C ARG A 71 10.63 -2.59 1.58
N SER A 72 9.65 -2.42 2.46
CA SER A 72 9.59 -3.05 3.79
C SER A 72 8.16 -3.50 4.07
N PRO A 73 7.98 -4.56 4.86
CA PRO A 73 6.66 -4.96 5.31
C PRO A 73 6.01 -3.85 6.13
N VAL A 74 4.69 -3.80 6.10
CA VAL A 74 3.90 -2.93 6.98
C VAL A 74 3.24 -3.83 8.02
N ASP A 75 3.50 -3.52 9.28
CA ASP A 75 2.82 -4.18 10.38
C ASP A 75 1.41 -3.58 10.54
N GLY A 76 0.39 -4.44 10.47
CA GLY A 76 -0.98 -4.02 10.58
C GLY A 76 -1.68 -3.72 9.25
N ARG A 77 -2.72 -2.89 9.34
CA ARG A 77 -3.57 -2.55 8.21
C ARG A 77 -3.10 -1.29 7.47
N VAL A 78 -3.47 -1.18 6.20
CA VAL A 78 -3.16 0.01 5.38
C VAL A 78 -4.45 0.71 5.00
N LEU A 79 -4.59 1.96 5.43
CA LEU A 79 -5.66 2.87 5.01
C LEU A 79 -5.10 3.90 4.03
N LYS A 80 -5.56 3.88 2.79
CA LYS A 80 -5.26 4.94 1.81
C LYS A 80 -6.39 5.95 1.80
N LEU A 81 -6.16 7.14 2.37
CA LEU A 81 -7.16 8.21 2.46
C LEU A 81 -7.07 9.11 1.23
N CYS A 82 -8.20 9.27 0.53
CA CYS A 82 -8.25 10.15 -0.63
C CYS A 82 -8.24 11.63 -0.20
N ARG A 83 -7.27 12.38 -0.73
CA ARG A 83 -7.08 13.82 -0.50
C ARG A 83 -7.19 14.65 -1.77
N ALA A 84 -7.92 14.14 -2.79
CA ALA A 84 -8.23 14.89 -4.01
C ALA A 84 -9.39 15.86 -3.80
N GLU A 85 -9.59 16.75 -4.76
CA GLU A 85 -10.52 17.89 -4.73
C GLU A 85 -11.89 17.58 -4.10
N SER A 86 -12.60 16.57 -4.62
CA SER A 86 -13.94 16.21 -4.10
C SER A 86 -13.90 15.77 -2.64
N CYS A 87 -12.89 15.01 -2.23
CA CYS A 87 -12.74 14.58 -0.85
C CYS A 87 -12.34 15.74 0.07
N GLN A 88 -11.51 16.68 -0.42
CA GLN A 88 -11.18 17.90 0.31
C GLN A 88 -12.44 18.75 0.53
N ALA A 89 -13.22 18.99 -0.53
CA ALA A 89 -14.49 19.74 -0.42
C ALA A 89 -15.49 19.10 0.55
N MET A 90 -15.41 17.78 0.75
CA MET A 90 -16.26 17.02 1.66
C MET A 90 -15.63 16.76 3.03
N GLY A 91 -14.55 17.46 3.39
CA GLY A 91 -13.98 17.47 4.73
C GLY A 91 -12.94 16.40 5.04
N CYS A 92 -12.22 15.82 4.05
CA CYS A 92 -11.19 14.82 4.33
C CYS A 92 -10.06 15.36 5.21
N GLU A 93 -9.73 16.66 5.16
CA GLU A 93 -8.69 17.26 6.00
C GLU A 93 -9.11 17.32 7.50
N GLU A 94 -10.41 17.37 7.77
CA GLU A 94 -10.91 17.21 9.15
C GLU A 94 -10.70 15.78 9.65
N LEU A 95 -10.81 14.77 8.77
CA LEU A 95 -10.51 13.37 9.10
C LEU A 95 -9.01 13.18 9.36
N VAL A 96 -8.14 13.83 8.57
CA VAL A 96 -6.68 13.84 8.81
C VAL A 96 -6.36 14.42 10.18
N SER A 97 -6.96 15.56 10.50
CA SER A 97 -6.78 16.20 11.81
C SER A 97 -7.31 15.33 12.95
N HIS A 98 -8.45 14.68 12.75
CA HIS A 98 -9.05 13.75 13.71
C HIS A 98 -8.15 12.55 14.00
N LEU A 99 -7.54 11.94 12.97
CA LEU A 99 -6.56 10.86 13.12
C LEU A 99 -5.38 11.28 14.00
N ALA A 100 -4.81 12.45 13.73
CA ALA A 100 -3.67 12.95 14.49
C ALA A 100 -4.02 13.23 15.96
N VAL A 101 -5.14 13.93 16.20
CA VAL A 101 -5.53 14.37 17.55
C VAL A 101 -6.07 13.20 18.38
N ARG A 102 -6.91 12.36 17.79
CA ARG A 102 -7.64 11.31 18.53
C ARG A 102 -6.84 10.02 18.68
N HIS A 103 -6.07 9.66 17.66
CA HIS A 103 -5.39 8.36 17.57
C HIS A 103 -3.86 8.48 17.56
N GLY A 104 -3.30 9.69 17.45
CA GLY A 104 -1.86 9.89 17.32
C GLY A 104 -1.28 9.38 15.99
N VAL A 105 -2.15 9.12 15.00
CA VAL A 105 -1.77 8.57 13.70
C VAL A 105 -1.55 9.72 12.72
N THR A 106 -0.35 9.77 12.14
CA THR A 106 0.02 10.77 11.13
C THR A 106 -0.12 10.18 9.74
N VAL A 107 -0.83 10.90 8.86
CA VAL A 107 -0.92 10.50 7.43
C VAL A 107 0.45 10.66 6.78
N ASP A 108 0.85 9.67 5.97
CA ASP A 108 2.17 9.54 5.34
C ASP A 108 3.35 9.48 6.33
N GLY A 109 3.05 9.30 7.61
CA GLY A 109 4.05 9.09 8.66
C GLY A 109 4.56 7.64 8.70
N LEU A 110 5.59 7.46 9.52
CA LEU A 110 6.03 6.11 9.87
C LEU A 110 5.02 5.48 10.84
N ASP A 111 4.77 4.18 10.68
CA ASP A 111 3.97 3.43 11.63
C ASP A 111 4.79 3.22 12.91
N GLU A 112 4.33 3.79 14.02
CA GLU A 112 4.95 3.68 15.34
C GLU A 112 4.16 2.73 16.27
N GLY A 113 3.66 1.63 15.73
CA GLY A 113 2.95 0.62 16.53
C GLY A 113 1.45 0.89 16.72
N SER A 114 0.89 1.76 15.89
CA SER A 114 -0.56 2.05 15.89
C SER A 114 -1.41 0.88 15.35
N GLY A 115 -0.78 -0.11 14.70
CA GLY A 115 -1.46 -1.20 14.01
C GLY A 115 -2.17 -0.79 12.71
N ILE A 116 -2.04 0.47 12.32
CA ILE A 116 -2.59 1.00 11.06
C ILE A 116 -1.64 2.03 10.46
N ARG A 117 -1.31 1.87 9.19
CA ARG A 117 -0.61 2.85 8.39
C ARG A 117 -1.60 3.63 7.55
N VAL A 118 -1.53 4.96 7.60
CA VAL A 118 -2.38 5.83 6.79
C VAL A 118 -1.56 6.54 5.73
N GLU A 119 -1.94 6.37 4.47
CA GLU A 119 -1.26 6.93 3.30
C GLU A 119 -2.22 7.85 2.54
N SER A 120 -1.70 8.95 2.00
CA SER A 120 -2.45 9.81 1.07
C SER A 120 -2.57 9.15 -0.29
N VAL A 121 -3.74 9.32 -0.92
CA VAL A 121 -3.94 9.01 -2.33
C VAL A 121 -4.76 10.12 -2.99
N TYR A 122 -4.47 10.39 -4.26
CA TYR A 122 -5.11 11.46 -5.00
C TYR A 122 -6.01 10.91 -6.10
N CYS A 123 -7.30 10.77 -5.74
CA CYS A 123 -8.42 10.23 -6.48
C CYS A 123 -8.45 8.69 -6.62
N LEU A 124 -9.44 8.10 -5.95
CA LEU A 124 -9.77 6.67 -6.02
C LEU A 124 -10.86 6.36 -7.05
N GLY A 125 -11.34 7.38 -7.80
CA GLY A 125 -12.49 7.22 -8.69
C GLY A 125 -13.85 7.18 -7.98
N ASN A 126 -13.89 7.31 -6.65
CA ASN A 126 -15.10 7.18 -5.82
C ASN A 126 -15.66 8.54 -5.37
N CYS A 127 -15.59 9.56 -6.23
CA CYS A 127 -15.95 10.95 -5.90
C CYS A 127 -17.42 11.15 -5.52
N ALA A 128 -18.31 10.34 -6.07
CA ALA A 128 -19.74 10.38 -5.72
C ALA A 128 -20.02 9.95 -4.25
N LEU A 129 -19.07 9.30 -3.62
CA LEU A 129 -19.13 8.83 -2.24
C LEU A 129 -18.04 9.47 -1.37
N SER A 130 -17.64 10.71 -1.68
CA SER A 130 -16.63 11.44 -0.90
C SER A 130 -17.13 11.74 0.53
N PRO A 131 -16.23 11.81 1.53
CA PRO A 131 -14.82 11.40 1.50
C PRO A 131 -14.66 9.88 1.34
N ALA A 132 -13.61 9.46 0.62
CA ALA A 132 -13.37 8.06 0.28
C ALA A 132 -11.97 7.59 0.69
N ALA A 133 -11.85 6.29 0.95
CA ALA A 133 -10.58 5.64 1.28
C ALA A 133 -10.53 4.21 0.73
N LEU A 134 -9.36 3.58 0.75
CA LEU A 134 -9.19 2.14 0.62
C LEU A 134 -8.67 1.59 1.94
N ILE A 135 -9.25 0.50 2.42
CA ILE A 135 -8.73 -0.25 3.54
C ILE A 135 -8.29 -1.64 3.06
N ASP A 136 -6.99 -1.90 3.11
CA ASP A 136 -6.37 -3.12 2.58
C ASP A 136 -6.76 -3.43 1.12
N GLY A 137 -7.00 -2.38 0.32
CA GLY A 137 -7.41 -2.47 -1.08
C GLY A 137 -8.92 -2.40 -1.32
N GLU A 138 -9.76 -2.54 -0.29
CA GLU A 138 -11.22 -2.46 -0.41
C GLU A 138 -11.71 -1.01 -0.33
N PRO A 139 -12.50 -0.54 -1.32
CA PRO A 139 -12.97 0.84 -1.34
C PRO A 139 -14.09 1.08 -0.33
N ILE A 140 -13.96 2.19 0.39
CA ILE A 140 -15.00 2.72 1.28
C ILE A 140 -15.31 4.17 0.92
N GLY A 141 -16.58 4.53 0.97
CA GLY A 141 -17.03 5.90 0.74
C GLY A 141 -17.84 6.45 1.89
N ARG A 142 -18.16 7.76 1.84
CA ARG A 142 -18.86 8.49 2.90
C ARG A 142 -18.20 8.25 4.25
N LEU A 143 -16.87 8.40 4.28
CA LEU A 143 -16.07 8.22 5.48
C LEU A 143 -16.34 9.41 6.41
N ASP A 144 -16.71 9.10 7.64
CA ASP A 144 -16.88 10.04 8.74
C ASP A 144 -15.97 9.66 9.92
N ARG A 145 -16.00 10.44 10.98
CA ARG A 145 -15.17 10.24 12.17
C ARG A 145 -15.46 8.90 12.86
N ASP A 146 -16.75 8.54 12.98
CA ASP A 146 -17.17 7.33 13.69
C ASP A 146 -16.70 6.06 12.94
N ARG A 147 -16.84 6.06 11.61
CA ARG A 147 -16.34 4.95 10.76
C ARG A 147 -14.82 4.87 10.79
N LEU A 148 -14.15 6.02 10.79
CA LEU A 148 -12.69 6.08 10.89
C LEU A 148 -12.21 5.54 12.23
N ASP A 149 -12.85 5.93 13.35
CA ASP A 149 -12.55 5.41 14.68
C ASP A 149 -12.76 3.88 14.75
N ALA A 150 -13.82 3.37 14.14
CA ALA A 150 -14.08 1.93 14.07
C ALA A 150 -12.99 1.17 13.28
N ILE A 151 -12.49 1.76 12.18
CA ILE A 151 -11.40 1.18 11.38
C ILE A 151 -10.10 1.12 12.20
N VAL A 152 -9.72 2.21 12.86
CA VAL A 152 -8.51 2.27 13.70
C VAL A 152 -8.61 1.29 14.87
N ALA A 153 -9.74 1.28 15.58
CA ALA A 153 -9.96 0.33 16.68
C ALA A 153 -9.95 -1.13 16.22
N GLY A 154 -10.44 -1.40 15.01
CA GLY A 154 -10.37 -2.73 14.39
C GLY A 154 -8.94 -3.17 14.08
N ALA A 155 -8.09 -2.24 13.63
CA ALA A 155 -6.69 -2.52 13.32
C ALA A 155 -5.89 -2.85 14.58
N GLN A 156 -6.08 -2.10 15.67
CA GLN A 156 -5.38 -2.32 16.94
C GLN A 156 -5.67 -3.69 17.57
N ARG A 157 -6.88 -4.24 17.38
CA ARG A 157 -7.25 -5.58 17.87
C ARG A 157 -6.60 -6.73 17.11
N THR A 158 -6.13 -6.49 15.91
CA THR A 158 -5.52 -7.53 15.06
C THR A 158 -4.02 -7.70 15.38
N THR A 159 -3.42 -6.76 16.10
CA THR A 159 -1.99 -6.72 16.42
C THR A 159 -1.69 -7.33 17.82
N GLN A 160 -2.69 -7.71 18.60
CA GLN A 160 -2.58 -8.44 19.89
C GLN A 160 -2.81 -9.94 19.67
#